data_536a16745c972fac9fd4e6a2305b62ad
#
_entry.id   536a16745c972fac9fd4e6a2305b62ad
#
_cell.length_a   1.000
_cell.length_b   1.000
_cell.length_c   1.000
_cell.angle_alpha   90.00
_cell.angle_beta   90.00
_cell.angle_gamma   90.00
#
_symmetry.space_group_name_H-M   'P 1'
#
loop_
_entity.id
_entity.type
_entity.pdbx_description
1 polymer ?
#
loop_
_entity_poly.entity_id
_entity_poly.type
_entity_poly.pdbx_seq_one_letter_code
_entity_poly.pdbx_strand_id
1 'polypeptide(L)' 'SFKCELQENLQKAMKKFVEEHPNWDQYRILQAAIAGFLMQKGFQNRDLTRLYVGNMFSMNFED' A
#
# COMPACT_ATOMS: atom_id res chain seq x y z
N SER A 1 -1.42 -20.09 -6.51
CA SER A 1 -1.20 -18.66 -6.45
C SER A 1 -2.29 -17.97 -5.65
N PHE A 2 -1.93 -16.89 -5.03
CA PHE A 2 -2.87 -16.14 -4.21
C PHE A 2 -3.73 -15.25 -5.08
N LYS A 3 -5.03 -15.38 -4.89
CA LYS A 3 -5.97 -14.58 -5.65
C LYS A 3 -6.77 -13.73 -4.68
N CYS A 4 -6.65 -12.44 -4.81
CA CYS A 4 -7.31 -11.51 -3.91
C CYS A 4 -8.46 -10.83 -4.63
N GLU A 5 -9.67 -11.10 -4.16
CA GLU A 5 -10.86 -10.45 -4.71
C GLU A 5 -11.31 -9.38 -3.76
N LEU A 6 -11.20 -8.16 -4.20
CA LEU A 6 -11.61 -7.03 -3.40
C LEU A 6 -13.05 -6.64 -3.73
N GLN A 7 -13.71 -6.06 -2.75
CA GLN A 7 -15.03 -5.52 -2.95
C GLN A 7 -14.99 -4.49 -4.07
N GLU A 8 -16.04 -4.44 -4.84
CA GLU A 8 -16.07 -3.62 -6.06
C GLU A 8 -15.77 -2.16 -5.78
N ASN A 9 -16.33 -1.60 -4.72
CA ASN A 9 -16.11 -0.20 -4.40
C ASN A 9 -14.65 0.07 -4.06
N LEU A 10 -14.02 -0.89 -3.39
CA LEU A 10 -12.60 -0.76 -3.06
C LEU A 10 -11.74 -0.81 -4.32
N GLN A 11 -12.10 -1.69 -5.24
CA GLN A 11 -11.37 -1.79 -6.50
C GLN A 11 -11.47 -0.48 -7.28
N LYS A 12 -12.63 0.10 -7.33
CA LYS A 12 -12.82 1.34 -8.05
C LYS A 12 -12.04 2.49 -7.41
N ALA A 13 -12.08 2.55 -6.09
CA ALA A 13 -11.36 3.60 -5.37
C ALA A 13 -9.86 3.46 -5.58
N MET A 14 -9.35 2.24 -5.54
CA MET A 14 -7.93 1.99 -5.74
C MET A 14 -7.51 2.36 -7.15
N LYS A 15 -8.33 2.00 -8.11
CA LYS A 15 -8.03 2.31 -9.50
C LYS A 15 -7.96 3.82 -9.72
N LYS A 16 -8.91 4.53 -9.13
CA LYS A 16 -8.92 5.97 -9.25
C LYS A 16 -7.69 6.59 -8.61
N PHE A 17 -7.32 6.07 -7.46
CA PHE A 17 -6.13 6.56 -6.76
C PHE A 17 -4.89 6.38 -7.61
N VAL A 18 -4.74 5.21 -8.21
CA VAL A 18 -3.58 4.92 -9.05
C VAL A 18 -3.55 5.85 -10.26
N GLU A 19 -4.72 6.11 -10.84
CA GLU A 19 -4.79 7.00 -12.00
C GLU A 19 -4.36 8.42 -11.65
N GLU A 20 -4.63 8.84 -10.43
CA GLU A 20 -4.29 10.19 -9.99
C GLU A 20 -2.89 10.28 -9.41
N HIS A 21 -2.29 9.15 -9.13
CA HIS A 21 -0.95 9.11 -8.50
C HIS A 21 -0.07 8.14 -9.26
N PRO A 22 0.56 8.59 -10.33
CA PRO A 22 1.30 7.67 -11.23
C PRO A 22 2.43 6.90 -10.54
N ASN A 23 2.94 7.43 -9.43
CA ASN A 23 4.03 6.74 -8.71
C ASN A 23 3.53 5.57 -7.89
N TRP A 24 2.22 5.41 -7.77
CA TRP A 24 1.62 4.32 -7.03
C TRP A 24 1.08 3.27 -8.00
N ASP A 25 1.11 2.03 -7.54
CA ASP A 25 0.45 0.96 -8.26
C ASP A 25 -0.28 0.09 -7.24
N GLN A 26 -0.99 -0.89 -7.76
CA GLN A 26 -1.81 -1.77 -6.94
C GLN A 26 -0.98 -2.51 -5.90
N TYR A 27 0.17 -2.97 -6.31
CA TYR A 27 1.04 -3.74 -5.45
C TYR A 27 1.54 -2.90 -4.27
N ARG A 28 1.97 -1.68 -4.55
CA ARG A 28 2.46 -0.78 -3.51
C ARG A 28 1.35 -0.41 -2.54
N ILE A 29 0.14 -0.18 -3.06
CA ILE A 29 -0.99 0.13 -2.20
C ILE A 29 -1.26 -1.01 -1.24
N LEU A 30 -1.27 -2.23 -1.75
CA LEU A 30 -1.53 -3.40 -0.92
C LEU A 30 -0.46 -3.58 0.14
N GLN A 31 0.80 -3.43 -0.23
CA GLN A 31 1.88 -3.55 0.74
C GLN A 31 1.77 -2.50 1.84
N ALA A 32 1.54 -1.27 1.44
CA ALA A 32 1.43 -0.18 2.42
C ALA A 32 0.22 -0.37 3.32
N ALA A 33 -0.89 -0.79 2.74
CA ALA A 33 -2.11 -0.98 3.51
C ALA A 33 -1.95 -2.10 4.53
N ILE A 34 -1.41 -3.22 4.11
CA ILE A 34 -1.24 -4.35 5.01
C ILE A 34 -0.23 -4.03 6.10
N ALA A 35 0.90 -3.45 5.72
CA ALA A 35 1.93 -3.09 6.69
C ALA A 35 1.40 -2.07 7.69
N GLY A 36 0.69 -1.06 7.18
CA GLY A 36 0.13 -0.03 8.05
C GLY A 36 -0.90 -0.59 9.00
N PHE A 37 -1.76 -1.48 8.50
CA PHE A 37 -2.77 -2.11 9.34
C PHE A 37 -2.13 -2.92 10.47
N LEU A 38 -1.12 -3.71 10.12
CA LEU A 38 -0.46 -4.54 11.11
C LEU A 38 0.24 -3.70 12.17
N MET A 39 0.87 -2.63 11.74
CA MET A 39 1.53 -1.73 12.68
C MET A 39 0.50 -1.08 13.60
N GLN A 40 -0.64 -0.71 13.06
CA GLN A 40 -1.70 -0.09 13.84
C GLN A 40 -2.21 -1.05 14.92
N LYS A 41 -2.19 -2.34 14.63
CA LYS A 41 -2.65 -3.35 15.58
C LYS A 41 -1.57 -3.73 16.58
N GLY A 42 -0.46 -3.03 16.57
CA GLY A 42 0.58 -3.27 17.55
C GLY A 42 1.58 -4.34 17.14
N PHE A 43 1.50 -4.80 15.93
CA PHE A 43 2.43 -5.79 15.42
C PHE A 43 3.72 -5.08 15.03
N GLN A 44 4.68 -5.08 15.94
CA GLN A 44 5.91 -4.33 15.72
C GLN A 44 6.99 -5.23 15.14
N ASN A 45 7.45 -4.86 13.98
CA ASN A 45 8.43 -5.63 13.25
C ASN A 45 9.27 -4.66 12.45
N ARG A 46 10.60 -4.76 12.61
CA ARG A 46 11.49 -3.83 11.94
C ARG A 46 11.32 -3.89 10.42
N ASP A 47 11.19 -5.08 9.88
CA ASP A 47 11.07 -5.23 8.43
C ASP A 47 9.76 -4.63 7.92
N LEU A 48 8.69 -4.79 8.67
CA LEU A 48 7.41 -4.19 8.32
C LEU A 48 7.48 -2.68 8.34
N THR A 49 8.06 -2.13 9.39
CA THR A 49 8.21 -0.69 9.49
C THR A 49 9.02 -0.14 8.33
N ARG A 50 10.09 -0.83 8.00
CA ARG A 50 10.96 -0.43 6.90
C ARG A 50 10.22 -0.46 5.58
N LEU A 51 9.43 -1.51 5.37
CA LEU A 51 8.66 -1.65 4.15
C LEU A 51 7.62 -0.54 4.03
N TYR A 52 6.92 -0.27 5.12
CA TYR A 52 5.90 0.77 5.11
C TYR A 52 6.50 2.14 4.84
N VAL A 53 7.55 2.47 5.57
CA VAL A 53 8.20 3.76 5.41
C VAL A 53 8.81 3.91 4.02
N GLY A 54 9.40 2.82 3.53
CA GLY A 54 9.98 2.84 2.19
C GLY A 54 8.95 3.12 1.11
N ASN A 55 7.79 2.50 1.21
CA ASN A 55 6.72 2.73 0.24
C ASN A 55 6.19 4.14 0.31
N MET A 56 6.04 4.66 1.51
CA MET A 56 5.48 5.99 1.67
C MET A 56 6.45 7.08 1.25
N PHE A 57 7.71 6.93 1.63
CA PHE A 57 8.70 7.99 1.38
C PHE A 57 9.29 7.95 -0.03
N SER A 58 9.35 6.80 -0.66
CA SER A 58 9.88 6.75 -2.01
C SER A 58 9.03 7.58 -2.96
N MET A 59 7.76 7.77 -2.63
CA MET A 59 6.90 8.64 -3.42
C MET A 59 7.42 10.06 -3.47
N ASN A 60 7.93 10.54 -2.34
CA ASN A 60 8.39 11.92 -2.24
C ASN A 60 9.72 12.13 -2.94
N PHE A 61 10.52 11.10 -3.04
CA PHE A 61 11.85 11.23 -3.60
C PHE A 61 11.89 11.05 -5.10
N GLU A 62 10.87 10.44 -5.65
CA GLU A 62 10.85 10.16 -7.08
C GLU A 62 10.27 11.28 -7.91
N ASP A 63 9.80 12.29 -7.28
CA ASP A 63 9.26 13.45 -8.02
C ASP A 63 10.37 14.38 -8.56
#